data_740d31b21ec58f3e2dbbf0dff45bb3cf
#
_entry.id   740d31b21ec58f3e2dbbf0dff45bb3cf
#
_cell.length_a   1.000
_cell.length_b   1.000
_cell.length_c   1.000
_cell.angle_alpha   90.00
_cell.angle_beta   90.00
_cell.angle_gamma   90.00
#
_symmetry.space_group_name_H-M   'P 1'
#
loop_
_entity.id
_entity.type
_entity.pdbx_description
1 polymer ?
#
loop_
_entity_poly.entity_id
_entity_poly.type
_entity_poly.pdbx_seq_one_letter_code
_entity_poly.pdbx_strand_id
1 'polypeptide(L)'
;MGFPFLLIENNFQMMPVNQFLIDNVAGARDAVNYLIRHNHKRIAHVMGNPNKKVILERLNGYIETMQDNGLLIQDYYIQNTLSDSTLSLPKFREMMNRPKGERPTAIFCSNDKIAIMVINELTESGFKVPEDVSVVGFDNLNTYGFSYRGPRITSISQPLYQIGYDSIISIDGVLQGSIETPINKFYPTTLEEHETVCSL
;
A
#
# COMPACT_ATOMS: atom_id res chain seq x y z
N MET A 1 19.47 -33.65 -5.02
CA MET A 1 18.04 -33.32 -4.86
C MET A 1 17.98 -31.99 -4.13
N GLY A 2 17.39 -30.94 -4.74
CA GLY A 2 17.14 -29.69 -4.05
C GLY A 2 15.83 -29.80 -3.26
N PHE A 3 15.76 -29.16 -2.09
CA PHE A 3 14.49 -29.04 -1.36
C PHE A 3 13.56 -28.10 -2.12
N PRO A 4 12.26 -28.41 -2.25
CA PRO A 4 11.30 -27.49 -2.82
C PRO A 4 11.16 -26.28 -1.89
N PHE A 5 11.07 -25.10 -2.50
CA PHE A 5 10.79 -23.84 -1.79
C PHE A 5 9.74 -23.05 -2.56
N LEU A 6 9.08 -22.15 -1.87
CA LEU A 6 8.09 -21.24 -2.41
C LEU A 6 8.39 -19.84 -1.88
N LEU A 7 8.43 -18.88 -2.77
CA LEU A 7 8.62 -17.46 -2.43
C LEU A 7 7.25 -16.78 -2.28
N ILE A 8 7.11 -15.97 -1.25
CA ILE A 8 5.94 -15.13 -1.05
C ILE A 8 6.38 -13.67 -1.23
N GLU A 9 5.67 -12.94 -2.10
CA GLU A 9 5.92 -11.55 -2.45
C GLU A 9 7.34 -11.23 -2.98
N ASN A 10 8.10 -12.23 -3.36
CA ASN A 10 9.38 -12.07 -4.03
C ASN A 10 9.27 -12.61 -5.46
N ASN A 11 9.34 -11.70 -6.43
CA ASN A 11 9.23 -12.05 -7.84
C ASN A 11 10.64 -12.20 -8.45
N PHE A 12 11.04 -13.44 -8.72
CA PHE A 12 12.21 -13.77 -9.51
C PHE A 12 11.81 -14.06 -10.95
N GLN A 13 11.83 -13.03 -11.80
CA GLN A 13 11.44 -13.17 -13.22
C GLN A 13 12.42 -14.01 -14.05
N MET A 14 13.65 -14.21 -13.60
CA MET A 14 14.72 -14.86 -14.35
C MET A 14 14.89 -16.35 -14.06
N MET A 15 14.14 -16.89 -13.11
CA MET A 15 14.24 -18.30 -12.72
C MET A 15 12.86 -18.94 -12.56
N PRO A 16 12.65 -20.19 -13.00
CA PRO A 16 11.40 -20.92 -12.78
C PRO A 16 11.31 -21.36 -11.31
N VAL A 17 10.79 -20.47 -10.46
CA VAL A 17 10.60 -20.72 -9.01
C VAL A 17 9.12 -20.72 -8.66
N ASN A 18 8.76 -21.51 -7.64
CA ASN A 18 7.42 -21.44 -7.08
C ASN A 18 7.26 -20.11 -6.36
N GLN A 19 6.21 -19.35 -6.71
CA GLN A 19 5.98 -18.04 -6.12
C GLN A 19 4.50 -17.70 -6.01
N PHE A 20 4.16 -17.09 -4.88
CA PHE A 20 2.86 -16.49 -4.62
C PHE A 20 3.01 -14.98 -4.54
N LEU A 21 2.23 -14.28 -5.33
CA LEU A 21 2.32 -12.85 -5.52
C LEU A 21 0.99 -12.19 -5.17
N ILE A 22 1.05 -10.96 -4.71
CA ILE A 22 -0.10 -10.11 -4.45
C ILE A 22 -0.24 -9.13 -5.61
N ASP A 23 -1.48 -8.84 -6.00
CA ASP A 23 -1.75 -7.80 -7.01
C ASP A 23 -1.64 -6.40 -6.38
N ASN A 24 -0.39 -5.95 -6.21
CA ASN A 24 -0.08 -4.66 -5.61
C ASN A 24 -0.56 -3.48 -6.48
N VAL A 25 -0.55 -3.65 -7.82
CA VAL A 25 -1.01 -2.61 -8.75
C VAL A 25 -2.51 -2.43 -8.61
N ALA A 26 -3.28 -3.53 -8.66
CA ALA A 26 -4.74 -3.47 -8.49
C ALA A 26 -5.12 -2.93 -7.11
N GLY A 27 -4.46 -3.38 -6.04
CA GLY A 27 -4.71 -2.86 -4.69
C GLY A 27 -4.46 -1.35 -4.57
N ALA A 28 -3.36 -0.84 -5.16
CA ALA A 28 -3.10 0.60 -5.19
C ALA A 28 -4.14 1.37 -6.02
N ARG A 29 -4.59 0.80 -7.15
CA ARG A 29 -5.70 1.36 -7.95
C ARG A 29 -6.99 1.44 -7.14
N ASP A 30 -7.32 0.42 -6.36
CA ASP A 30 -8.51 0.41 -5.51
C ASP A 30 -8.43 1.49 -4.43
N ALA A 31 -7.27 1.66 -3.78
CA ALA A 31 -7.02 2.70 -2.78
C ALA A 31 -7.23 4.11 -3.36
N VAL A 32 -6.64 4.40 -4.52
CA VAL A 32 -6.72 5.72 -5.16
C VAL A 32 -8.12 5.97 -5.72
N ASN A 33 -8.74 4.98 -6.37
CA ASN A 33 -10.13 5.08 -6.84
C ASN A 33 -11.12 5.31 -5.68
N TYR A 34 -10.87 4.70 -4.52
CA TYR A 34 -11.67 4.94 -3.33
C TYR A 34 -11.62 6.42 -2.91
N LEU A 35 -10.43 7.01 -2.87
CA LEU A 35 -10.26 8.45 -2.58
C LEU A 35 -10.93 9.33 -3.64
N ILE A 36 -10.83 8.98 -4.92
CA ILE A 36 -11.50 9.72 -6.01
C ILE A 36 -13.01 9.66 -5.87
N ARG A 37 -13.60 8.51 -5.52
CA ARG A 37 -15.05 8.38 -5.24
C ARG A 37 -15.51 9.23 -4.06
N HIS A 38 -14.59 9.57 -3.12
CA HIS A 38 -14.83 10.52 -2.03
C HIS A 38 -14.53 11.99 -2.43
N ASN A 39 -14.48 12.29 -3.73
CA ASN A 39 -14.26 13.60 -4.35
C ASN A 39 -12.86 14.19 -4.15
N HIS A 40 -11.88 13.42 -3.67
CA HIS A 40 -10.49 13.87 -3.63
C HIS A 40 -9.88 13.93 -5.03
N LYS A 41 -9.34 15.09 -5.40
CA LYS A 41 -8.65 15.33 -6.68
C LYS A 41 -7.15 15.62 -6.50
N ARG A 42 -6.75 16.02 -5.31
CA ARG A 42 -5.37 16.29 -4.92
C ARG A 42 -4.94 15.21 -3.94
N ILE A 43 -4.42 14.13 -4.51
CA ILE A 43 -4.02 12.92 -3.77
C ILE A 43 -2.50 12.81 -3.85
N ALA A 44 -1.83 12.77 -2.70
CA ALA A 44 -0.40 12.51 -2.63
C ALA A 44 -0.13 11.02 -2.38
N HIS A 45 1.08 10.57 -2.69
CA HIS A 45 1.57 9.23 -2.37
C HIS A 45 2.81 9.29 -1.50
N VAL A 46 2.78 8.63 -0.35
CA VAL A 46 3.95 8.47 0.52
C VAL A 46 4.41 7.02 0.44
N MET A 47 5.58 6.82 -0.15
CA MET A 47 6.11 5.50 -0.43
C MET A 47 7.31 5.15 0.46
N GLY A 48 7.51 3.85 0.66
CA GLY A 48 8.67 3.29 1.34
C GLY A 48 9.91 3.21 0.44
N ASN A 49 10.78 2.26 0.74
CA ASN A 49 12.04 2.04 0.01
C ASN A 49 11.79 1.69 -1.47
N PRO A 50 12.20 2.54 -2.43
CA PRO A 50 11.98 2.32 -3.86
C PRO A 50 12.74 1.11 -4.43
N ASN A 51 13.69 0.53 -3.70
CA ASN A 51 14.39 -0.69 -4.12
C ASN A 51 13.52 -1.95 -3.93
N LYS A 52 12.37 -1.85 -3.25
CA LYS A 52 11.43 -2.96 -3.10
C LYS A 52 10.42 -2.94 -4.25
N LYS A 53 10.33 -4.04 -5.00
CA LYS A 53 9.44 -4.16 -6.16
C LYS A 53 7.98 -3.87 -5.80
N VAL A 54 7.47 -4.40 -4.68
CA VAL A 54 6.10 -4.18 -4.21
C VAL A 54 5.78 -2.68 -4.01
N ILE A 55 6.76 -1.88 -3.59
CA ILE A 55 6.61 -0.43 -3.42
C ILE A 55 6.47 0.27 -4.79
N LEU A 56 7.26 -0.16 -5.77
CA LEU A 56 7.15 0.37 -7.15
C LEU A 56 5.84 -0.06 -7.82
N GLU A 57 5.36 -1.26 -7.57
CA GLU A 57 4.07 -1.73 -8.08
C GLU A 57 2.92 -0.88 -7.51
N ARG A 58 2.94 -0.55 -6.22
CA ARG A 58 1.96 0.34 -5.58
C ARG A 58 2.05 1.77 -6.11
N LEU A 59 3.26 2.29 -6.34
CA LEU A 59 3.47 3.58 -7.00
C LEU A 59 2.91 3.59 -8.42
N ASN A 60 3.14 2.54 -9.20
CA ASN A 60 2.60 2.43 -10.56
C ASN A 60 1.07 2.45 -10.54
N GLY A 61 0.43 1.68 -9.66
CA GLY A 61 -1.03 1.70 -9.51
C GLY A 61 -1.58 3.09 -9.16
N TYR A 62 -0.89 3.84 -8.29
CA TYR A 62 -1.24 5.24 -7.99
C TYR A 62 -1.12 6.12 -9.24
N ILE A 63 0.03 6.09 -9.94
CA ILE A 63 0.29 6.94 -11.11
C ILE A 63 -0.75 6.65 -12.21
N GLU A 64 -0.94 5.38 -12.55
CA GLU A 64 -1.89 4.97 -13.59
C GLU A 64 -3.31 5.42 -13.25
N THR A 65 -3.75 5.24 -12.00
CA THR A 65 -5.10 5.64 -11.59
C THR A 65 -5.31 7.15 -11.64
N MET A 66 -4.33 7.94 -11.20
CA MET A 66 -4.39 9.40 -11.31
C MET A 66 -4.49 9.84 -12.78
N GLN A 67 -3.69 9.25 -13.66
CA GLN A 67 -3.68 9.55 -15.10
C GLN A 67 -4.99 9.14 -15.77
N ASP A 68 -5.48 7.92 -15.50
CA ASP A 68 -6.74 7.40 -16.06
C ASP A 68 -7.95 8.29 -15.71
N ASN A 69 -7.89 8.98 -14.55
CA ASN A 69 -8.91 9.91 -14.10
C ASN A 69 -8.62 11.39 -14.47
N GLY A 70 -7.59 11.67 -15.27
CA GLY A 70 -7.21 13.02 -15.67
C GLY A 70 -6.77 13.92 -14.52
N LEU A 71 -6.28 13.35 -13.41
CA LEU A 71 -5.83 14.07 -12.23
C LEU A 71 -4.35 14.40 -12.31
N LEU A 72 -4.00 15.62 -11.90
CA LEU A 72 -2.63 16.11 -11.95
C LEU A 72 -1.82 15.56 -10.76
N ILE A 73 -0.66 14.97 -11.07
CA ILE A 73 0.36 14.61 -10.08
C ILE A 73 1.39 15.74 -10.04
N GLN A 74 1.43 16.47 -8.93
CA GLN A 74 2.47 17.48 -8.70
C GLN A 74 3.78 16.78 -8.29
N ASP A 75 4.92 17.34 -8.65
CA ASP A 75 6.24 16.74 -8.33
C ASP A 75 6.43 16.49 -6.82
N TYR A 76 5.82 17.37 -5.98
CA TYR A 76 5.89 17.25 -4.53
C TYR A 76 4.84 16.30 -3.93
N TYR A 77 3.94 15.71 -4.73
CA TYR A 77 2.96 14.73 -4.23
C TYR A 77 3.54 13.34 -4.00
N ILE A 78 4.66 13.00 -4.64
CA ILE A 78 5.32 11.73 -4.40
C ILE A 78 6.46 11.93 -3.41
N GLN A 79 6.29 11.38 -2.21
CA GLN A 79 7.24 11.49 -1.11
C GLN A 79 7.81 10.13 -0.74
N ASN A 80 9.12 10.04 -0.55
CA ASN A 80 9.78 8.83 -0.07
C ASN A 80 10.06 8.94 1.42
N THR A 81 9.92 7.84 2.14
CA THR A 81 10.48 7.73 3.49
C THR A 81 12.01 7.63 3.43
N LEU A 82 12.70 8.12 4.46
CA LEU A 82 14.16 7.99 4.58
C LEU A 82 14.57 6.54 4.90
N SER A 83 13.69 5.82 5.60
CA SER A 83 13.80 4.40 5.93
C SER A 83 12.40 3.80 6.10
N ASP A 84 12.31 2.49 6.33
CA ASP A 84 11.01 1.81 6.56
C ASP A 84 10.25 2.34 7.80
N SER A 85 10.87 3.19 8.60
CA SER A 85 10.30 3.75 9.85
C SER A 85 10.54 5.26 10.03
N THR A 86 10.99 5.98 8.98
CA THR A 86 11.33 7.40 9.11
C THR A 86 10.80 8.20 7.92
N LEU A 87 9.84 9.07 8.16
CA LEU A 87 9.34 10.02 7.18
C LEU A 87 10.35 11.18 6.97
N SER A 88 10.47 11.66 5.72
CA SER A 88 11.24 12.90 5.45
C SER A 88 10.42 14.12 5.87
N LEU A 89 10.43 14.43 7.18
CA LEU A 89 9.62 15.48 7.78
C LEU A 89 9.72 16.84 7.07
N PRO A 90 10.92 17.35 6.69
CA PRO A 90 10.99 18.67 6.02
C PRO A 90 10.20 18.72 4.71
N LYS A 91 10.37 17.72 3.85
CA LYS A 91 9.66 17.67 2.56
C LYS A 91 8.16 17.44 2.73
N PHE A 92 7.78 16.58 3.68
CA PHE A 92 6.37 16.33 3.98
C PHE A 92 5.69 17.58 4.51
N ARG A 93 6.31 18.28 5.47
CA ARG A 93 5.80 19.57 6.02
C ARG A 93 5.74 20.66 4.94
N GLU A 94 6.73 20.75 4.05
CA GLU A 94 6.69 21.66 2.92
C GLU A 94 5.47 21.41 2.03
N MET A 95 5.18 20.15 1.69
CA MET A 95 4.00 19.77 0.93
C MET A 95 2.70 20.18 1.64
N MET A 96 2.58 19.91 2.94
CA MET A 96 1.38 20.19 3.72
C MET A 96 1.17 21.66 4.04
N ASN A 97 2.24 22.47 4.09
CA ASN A 97 2.19 23.91 4.34
C ASN A 97 1.88 24.75 3.08
N ARG A 98 1.71 24.13 1.93
CA ARG A 98 1.28 24.84 0.70
C ARG A 98 -0.13 25.44 0.87
N PRO A 99 -0.47 26.44 0.04
CA PRO A 99 -1.80 27.01 0.03
C PRO A 99 -2.90 25.94 -0.06
N LYS A 100 -4.06 26.21 0.56
CA LYS A 100 -5.18 25.24 0.61
C LYS A 100 -5.60 24.69 -0.76
N GLY A 101 -5.42 25.49 -1.84
CA GLY A 101 -5.71 25.07 -3.21
C GLY A 101 -4.66 24.15 -3.85
N GLU A 102 -3.47 24.03 -3.28
CA GLU A 102 -2.33 23.29 -3.83
C GLU A 102 -1.99 22.04 -3.01
N ARG A 103 -2.12 22.10 -1.67
CA ARG A 103 -1.79 20.96 -0.82
C ARG A 103 -2.74 19.77 -1.07
N PRO A 104 -2.29 18.53 -0.88
CA PRO A 104 -3.14 17.37 -1.01
C PRO A 104 -4.27 17.38 0.04
N THR A 105 -5.41 16.83 -0.34
CA THR A 105 -6.56 16.59 0.54
C THR A 105 -6.68 15.14 0.95
N ALA A 106 -5.91 14.27 0.30
CA ALA A 106 -5.80 12.87 0.65
C ALA A 106 -4.38 12.35 0.39
N ILE A 107 -4.01 11.31 1.12
CA ILE A 107 -2.70 10.66 1.02
C ILE A 107 -2.91 9.15 0.94
N PHE A 108 -2.38 8.54 -0.13
CA PHE A 108 -2.20 7.10 -0.19
C PHE A 108 -0.80 6.75 0.31
N CYS A 109 -0.72 5.92 1.33
CA CYS A 109 0.52 5.43 1.91
C CYS A 109 0.80 4.01 1.42
N SER A 110 2.05 3.73 1.01
CA SER A 110 2.39 2.42 0.45
C SER A 110 2.28 1.25 1.45
N ASN A 111 2.14 1.53 2.75
CA ASN A 111 1.76 0.56 3.79
C ASN A 111 1.24 1.27 5.04
N ASP A 112 0.65 0.51 5.98
CA ASP A 112 0.05 1.06 7.19
C ASP A 112 1.06 1.63 8.19
N LYS A 113 2.29 1.13 8.22
CA LYS A 113 3.33 1.72 9.08
C LYS A 113 3.64 3.15 8.64
N ILE A 114 3.69 3.38 7.33
CA ILE A 114 3.83 4.72 6.76
C ILE A 114 2.57 5.55 7.01
N ALA A 115 1.38 4.97 6.89
CA ALA A 115 0.14 5.66 7.20
C ALA A 115 0.11 6.16 8.66
N ILE A 116 0.54 5.34 9.61
CA ILE A 116 0.67 5.73 11.03
C ILE A 116 1.63 6.91 11.19
N MET A 117 2.81 6.88 10.55
CA MET A 117 3.76 7.99 10.61
C MET A 117 3.17 9.28 10.02
N VAL A 118 2.47 9.17 8.89
CA VAL A 118 1.80 10.30 8.24
C VAL A 118 0.70 10.87 9.13
N ILE A 119 -0.15 10.04 9.73
CA ILE A 119 -1.23 10.48 10.61
C ILE A 119 -0.67 11.19 11.85
N ASN A 120 0.38 10.64 12.46
CA ASN A 120 1.03 11.27 13.60
C ASN A 120 1.60 12.64 13.24
N GLU A 121 2.32 12.75 12.12
CA GLU A 121 2.90 14.02 11.64
C GLU A 121 1.82 15.05 11.29
N LEU A 122 0.72 14.63 10.64
CA LEU A 122 -0.42 15.49 10.37
C LEU A 122 -1.02 16.03 11.67
N THR A 123 -1.24 15.18 12.66
CA THR A 123 -1.79 15.55 13.96
C THR A 123 -0.88 16.53 14.71
N GLU A 124 0.44 16.25 14.74
CA GLU A 124 1.44 17.15 15.35
C GLU A 124 1.53 18.49 14.63
N SER A 125 1.26 18.52 13.32
CA SER A 125 1.20 19.75 12.52
C SER A 125 -0.16 20.45 12.57
N GLY A 126 -1.11 19.96 13.38
CA GLY A 126 -2.43 20.59 13.61
C GLY A 126 -3.51 20.24 12.59
N PHE A 127 -3.26 19.26 11.70
CA PHE A 127 -4.28 18.74 10.80
C PHE A 127 -5.10 17.64 11.46
N LYS A 128 -6.37 17.57 11.13
CA LYS A 128 -7.27 16.49 11.54
C LYS A 128 -7.41 15.44 10.44
N VAL A 129 -7.36 14.18 10.84
CA VAL A 129 -7.62 13.02 9.98
C VAL A 129 -8.93 12.37 10.47
N PRO A 130 -9.96 12.27 9.61
CA PRO A 130 -9.95 12.52 8.15
C PRO A 130 -10.35 13.94 7.72
N GLU A 131 -10.79 14.86 8.61
CA GLU A 131 -11.53 16.09 8.27
C GLU A 131 -10.73 17.08 7.41
N ASP A 132 -9.42 17.21 7.64
CA ASP A 132 -8.54 18.08 6.84
C ASP A 132 -7.81 17.30 5.74
N VAL A 133 -7.45 16.04 6.03
CA VAL A 133 -6.69 15.16 5.14
C VAL A 133 -7.11 13.71 5.34
N SER A 134 -7.62 13.08 4.31
CA SER A 134 -7.91 11.64 4.30
C SER A 134 -6.64 10.82 4.11
N VAL A 135 -6.56 9.63 4.73
CA VAL A 135 -5.39 8.75 4.62
C VAL A 135 -5.84 7.32 4.33
N VAL A 136 -5.24 6.70 3.31
CA VAL A 136 -5.42 5.27 3.00
C VAL A 136 -4.07 4.58 3.11
N GLY A 137 -4.05 3.41 3.75
CA GLY A 137 -2.90 2.55 3.91
C GLY A 137 -2.90 1.32 2.99
N PHE A 138 -2.00 0.41 3.27
CA PHE A 138 -1.90 -0.92 2.67
C PHE A 138 -1.36 -1.89 3.71
N ASP A 139 -1.78 -3.14 3.70
CA ASP A 139 -1.46 -4.29 4.57
C ASP A 139 -2.54 -4.60 5.62
N ASN A 140 -3.43 -3.68 5.97
CA ASN A 140 -4.49 -3.80 6.99
C ASN A 140 -3.96 -4.33 8.35
N LEU A 141 -2.94 -3.66 8.90
CA LEU A 141 -2.30 -4.06 10.16
C LEU A 141 -3.24 -4.08 11.37
N ASN A 142 -4.37 -3.36 11.32
CA ASN A 142 -5.39 -3.38 12.38
C ASN A 142 -5.91 -4.81 12.66
N THR A 143 -5.97 -5.66 11.63
CA THR A 143 -6.44 -7.04 11.74
C THR A 143 -5.45 -7.95 12.46
N TYR A 144 -4.16 -7.59 12.48
CA TYR A 144 -3.07 -8.43 13.02
C TYR A 144 -2.59 -8.00 14.41
N GLY A 145 -3.41 -7.22 15.14
CA GLY A 145 -3.11 -6.85 16.53
C GLY A 145 -1.97 -5.85 16.69
N PHE A 146 -1.65 -5.10 15.63
CA PHE A 146 -0.68 -4.02 15.72
C PHE A 146 -1.23 -2.90 16.62
N SER A 147 -0.52 -2.60 17.72
CA SER A 147 -0.97 -1.59 18.70
C SER A 147 -0.74 -0.17 18.18
N TYR A 148 -1.80 0.44 17.69
CA TYR A 148 -1.85 1.83 17.29
C TYR A 148 -3.05 2.51 17.98
N ARG A 149 -2.85 3.72 18.55
CA ARG A 149 -3.85 4.44 19.35
C ARG A 149 -4.60 5.55 18.58
N GLY A 150 -4.42 5.62 17.27
CA GLY A 150 -5.13 6.58 16.41
C GLY A 150 -6.42 6.00 15.82
N PRO A 151 -7.04 6.73 14.86
CA PRO A 151 -8.20 6.24 14.12
C PRO A 151 -7.86 4.98 13.32
N ARG A 152 -8.79 4.04 13.21
CA ARG A 152 -8.58 2.83 12.39
C ARG A 152 -8.34 3.23 10.94
N ILE A 153 -7.27 2.72 10.37
CA ILE A 153 -6.82 3.11 9.03
C ILE A 153 -7.64 2.38 7.98
N THR A 154 -8.29 3.12 7.08
CA THR A 154 -8.80 2.58 5.81
C THR A 154 -7.62 2.05 5.02
N SER A 155 -7.63 0.77 4.66
CA SER A 155 -6.43 0.10 4.15
C SER A 155 -6.75 -1.00 3.15
N ILE A 156 -5.80 -1.30 2.28
CA ILE A 156 -5.84 -2.46 1.39
C ILE A 156 -5.39 -3.70 2.18
N SER A 157 -6.28 -4.66 2.28
CA SER A 157 -6.05 -5.94 2.95
C SER A 157 -5.52 -6.99 2.00
N GLN A 158 -4.54 -7.75 2.47
CA GLN A 158 -3.96 -8.90 1.78
C GLN A 158 -4.52 -10.20 2.37
N PRO A 159 -4.80 -11.24 1.58
CA PRO A 159 -5.34 -12.50 2.08
C PRO A 159 -4.24 -13.39 2.70
N LEU A 160 -3.51 -12.88 3.70
CA LEU A 160 -2.30 -13.54 4.26
C LEU A 160 -2.59 -14.93 4.82
N TYR A 161 -3.78 -15.13 5.43
CA TYR A 161 -4.17 -16.45 5.90
C TYR A 161 -4.27 -17.46 4.74
N GLN A 162 -4.93 -17.06 3.65
CA GLN A 162 -5.08 -17.92 2.46
C GLN A 162 -3.74 -18.20 1.80
N ILE A 163 -2.86 -17.19 1.71
CA ILE A 163 -1.51 -17.35 1.19
C ILE A 163 -0.73 -18.37 2.03
N GLY A 164 -0.78 -18.25 3.35
CA GLY A 164 -0.12 -19.18 4.26
C GLY A 164 -0.65 -20.60 4.12
N TYR A 165 -1.97 -20.78 4.11
CA TYR A 165 -2.61 -22.08 3.92
C TYR A 165 -2.21 -22.72 2.58
N ASP A 166 -2.38 -21.99 1.48
CA ASP A 166 -2.06 -22.47 0.13
C ASP A 166 -0.56 -22.80 -0.01
N SER A 167 0.31 -22.06 0.70
CA SER A 167 1.76 -22.33 0.69
C SER A 167 2.09 -23.70 1.23
N ILE A 168 1.48 -24.08 2.35
CA ILE A 168 1.70 -25.41 2.96
C ILE A 168 1.17 -26.53 2.04
N ILE A 169 -0.05 -26.37 1.53
CA ILE A 169 -0.65 -27.37 0.62
C ILE A 169 0.19 -27.51 -0.66
N SER A 170 0.67 -26.40 -1.21
CA SER A 170 1.47 -26.42 -2.44
C SER A 170 2.82 -27.11 -2.23
N ILE A 171 3.52 -26.81 -1.13
CA ILE A 171 4.81 -27.46 -0.83
C ILE A 171 4.62 -28.95 -0.56
N ASP A 172 3.59 -29.36 0.18
CA ASP A 172 3.28 -30.75 0.42
C ASP A 172 2.98 -31.48 -0.90
N GLY A 173 2.16 -30.89 -1.78
CA GLY A 173 1.85 -31.45 -3.09
C GLY A 173 3.07 -31.60 -4.00
N VAL A 174 4.01 -30.65 -3.95
CA VAL A 174 5.29 -30.76 -4.69
C VAL A 174 6.15 -31.91 -4.12
N LEU A 175 6.23 -32.05 -2.80
CA LEU A 175 6.97 -33.16 -2.16
C LEU A 175 6.40 -34.53 -2.50
N GLN A 176 5.07 -34.63 -2.62
CA GLN A 176 4.39 -35.87 -2.99
C GLN A 176 4.35 -36.12 -4.51
N GLY A 177 4.82 -35.17 -5.33
CA GLY A 177 4.78 -35.24 -6.79
C GLY A 177 3.38 -35.09 -7.39
N SER A 178 2.42 -34.58 -6.63
CA SER A 178 1.03 -34.34 -7.07
C SER A 178 0.80 -32.96 -7.68
N ILE A 179 1.75 -32.04 -7.52
CA ILE A 179 1.71 -30.69 -8.09
C ILE A 179 2.95 -30.46 -8.95
N GLU A 180 2.73 -30.00 -10.17
CA GLU A 180 3.80 -29.61 -11.11
C GLU A 180 4.41 -28.25 -10.72
N THR A 181 5.71 -28.08 -11.01
CA THR A 181 6.46 -26.85 -10.78
C THR A 181 6.94 -26.25 -12.10
N PRO A 182 7.11 -24.92 -12.20
CA PRO A 182 6.94 -23.92 -11.14
C PRO A 182 5.47 -23.50 -10.93
N ILE A 183 5.13 -23.22 -9.66
CA ILE A 183 3.81 -22.69 -9.29
C ILE A 183 3.88 -21.17 -9.31
N ASN A 184 2.97 -20.52 -10.06
CA ASN A 184 2.80 -19.09 -10.03
C ASN A 184 1.34 -18.76 -9.69
N LYS A 185 1.09 -18.13 -8.53
CA LYS A 185 -0.25 -17.77 -8.09
C LYS A 185 -0.31 -16.31 -7.68
N PHE A 186 -1.34 -15.60 -8.17
CA PHE A 186 -1.64 -14.23 -7.81
C PHE A 186 -2.85 -14.20 -6.88
N TYR A 187 -2.76 -13.37 -5.84
CA TYR A 187 -3.83 -13.16 -4.87
C TYR A 187 -4.36 -11.74 -5.00
N PRO A 188 -5.68 -11.59 -5.13
CA PRO A 188 -6.31 -10.28 -5.11
C PRO A 188 -6.25 -9.67 -3.71
N THR A 189 -6.37 -8.36 -3.66
CA THR A 189 -6.51 -7.59 -2.43
C THR A 189 -7.95 -7.10 -2.25
N THR A 190 -8.30 -6.65 -1.05
CA THR A 190 -9.59 -6.03 -0.74
C THR A 190 -9.39 -4.71 -0.01
N LEU A 191 -10.24 -3.72 -0.28
CA LEU A 191 -10.27 -2.48 0.48
C LEU A 191 -11.11 -2.68 1.75
N GLU A 192 -10.55 -2.35 2.90
CA GLU A 192 -11.23 -2.33 4.20
C GLU A 192 -11.43 -0.87 4.62
N GLU A 193 -12.71 -0.46 4.63
CA GLU A 193 -13.09 0.91 4.98
C GLU A 193 -13.12 1.09 6.49
N HIS A 194 -12.50 2.16 6.98
CA HIS A 194 -12.46 2.53 8.39
C HIS A 194 -12.56 4.06 8.57
N GLU A 195 -11.86 4.62 9.57
CA GLU A 195 -12.12 5.97 10.09
C GLU A 195 -11.30 7.08 9.42
N THR A 196 -10.30 6.74 8.60
CA THR A 196 -9.32 7.72 8.09
C THR A 196 -9.67 8.38 6.76
N VAL A 197 -10.89 8.17 6.24
CA VAL A 197 -11.36 8.81 4.99
C VAL A 197 -12.71 9.45 5.19
N CYS A 198 -12.88 10.66 4.67
CA CYS A 198 -14.16 11.36 4.54
C CYS A 198 -14.33 11.91 3.12
N SER A 199 -15.57 12.23 2.75
CA SER A 199 -15.85 12.89 1.48
C SER A 199 -15.61 14.40 1.58
N LEU A 200 -15.15 15.02 0.48
CA LEU A 200 -15.02 16.48 0.30
C LEU A 200 -16.31 17.09 -0.24
#